data_959eba865f53310896a6417b94588de4
#
_entry.id   959eba865f53310896a6417b94588de4
#
_cell.length_a   1.000
_cell.length_b   1.000
_cell.length_c   1.000
_cell.angle_alpha   90.00
_cell.angle_beta   90.00
_cell.angle_gamma   90.00
#
_symmetry.space_group_name_H-M   'P 1'
#
loop_
_entity.id
_entity.type
_entity.pdbx_description
1 polymer ?
#
loop_
_entity_poly.entity_id
_entity_poly.type
_entity_poly.pdbx_seq_one_letter_code
_entity_poly.pdbx_strand_id
1 'polypeptide(L)'
;MKLNIDKLKSDFELYSSEWVNTEEYNGHIYNKFGTEVDSHESLTLHCQVITEHKLAFGEKPFLYLWPLIVSQIPDNGKFLEIGVYKGSILALTQMSAKELGKPLISYGLTPLSNVGDKYSNYMESDYGSDISFLFYKLNLNIENTIIIPGLSTDLEVKEATKDQGPYDAVYIDGGHDYETVINDRELTDKILKPGGLLIMDDASSLLNLSKNHPGFPGHADVALAIRDDLDKRQNYKHLFACGHNRVWKKLNQ
;
A
#
# COMPACT_ATOMS: atom_id res chain seq x y z
N MET A 1 -15.00 -2.50 16.94
CA MET A 1 -14.72 -1.13 17.47
C MET A 1 -14.56 -0.19 16.29
N LYS A 2 -14.65 1.15 16.51
CA LYS A 2 -14.30 2.15 15.50
C LYS A 2 -12.79 2.45 15.53
N LEU A 3 -12.24 2.89 14.40
CA LEU A 3 -10.85 3.37 14.31
C LEU A 3 -10.69 4.62 15.20
N ASN A 4 -9.55 4.69 15.89
CA ASN A 4 -9.20 5.81 16.77
C ASN A 4 -7.85 6.41 16.32
N ILE A 5 -7.83 7.70 15.99
CA ILE A 5 -6.67 8.39 15.41
C ILE A 5 -5.48 8.40 16.36
N ASP A 6 -5.70 8.62 17.67
CA ASP A 6 -4.62 8.71 18.65
C ASP A 6 -3.99 7.34 18.88
N LYS A 7 -4.83 6.28 18.95
CA LYS A 7 -4.33 4.90 19.02
C LYS A 7 -3.50 4.56 17.77
N LEU A 8 -4.00 4.85 16.56
CA LEU A 8 -3.28 4.56 15.32
C LEU A 8 -1.94 5.30 15.23
N LYS A 9 -1.88 6.56 15.65
CA LYS A 9 -0.62 7.31 15.71
C LYS A 9 0.35 6.71 16.72
N SER A 10 -0.14 6.36 17.90
CA SER A 10 0.67 5.70 18.92
C SER A 10 1.18 4.33 18.47
N ASP A 11 0.34 3.52 17.83
CA ASP A 11 0.73 2.22 17.27
C ASP A 11 1.78 2.39 16.16
N PHE A 12 1.61 3.37 15.27
CA PHE A 12 2.59 3.66 14.21
C PHE A 12 3.96 4.04 14.78
N GLU A 13 3.99 4.90 15.81
CA GLU A 13 5.22 5.29 16.51
C GLU A 13 5.86 4.08 17.20
N LEU A 14 5.07 3.26 17.88
CA LEU A 14 5.54 2.05 18.55
C LEU A 14 6.24 1.11 17.57
N TYR A 15 5.54 0.72 16.49
CA TYR A 15 6.11 -0.19 15.48
C TYR A 15 7.34 0.40 14.79
N SER A 16 7.36 1.73 14.55
CA SER A 16 8.50 2.39 13.92
C SER A 16 9.73 2.53 14.84
N SER A 17 9.52 2.66 16.14
CA SER A 17 10.61 2.82 17.13
C SER A 17 11.18 1.49 17.62
N GLU A 18 10.34 0.45 17.69
CA GLU A 18 10.73 -0.87 18.18
C GLU A 18 11.15 -1.83 17.05
N TRP A 19 11.03 -1.39 15.78
CA TRP A 19 11.30 -2.24 14.63
C TRP A 19 12.70 -2.85 14.67
N VAL A 20 12.74 -4.16 14.59
CA VAL A 20 13.94 -4.95 14.34
C VAL A 20 13.72 -5.76 13.06
N ASN A 21 14.64 -5.64 12.08
CA ASN A 21 14.51 -6.29 10.78
C ASN A 21 14.80 -7.80 10.88
N THR A 22 13.92 -8.51 11.58
CA THR A 22 13.96 -9.96 11.78
C THR A 22 12.62 -10.59 11.41
N GLU A 23 12.67 -11.85 11.03
CA GLU A 23 11.47 -12.65 10.78
C GLU A 23 10.54 -12.71 12.00
N GLU A 24 11.10 -12.89 13.18
CA GLU A 24 10.35 -12.98 14.43
C GLU A 24 9.53 -11.70 14.68
N TYR A 25 10.16 -10.53 14.53
CA TYR A 25 9.47 -9.26 14.76
C TYR A 25 8.43 -8.97 13.66
N ASN A 26 8.73 -9.30 12.41
CA ASN A 26 7.76 -9.21 11.31
C ASN A 26 6.54 -10.12 11.58
N GLY A 27 6.76 -11.36 11.99
CA GLY A 27 5.69 -12.29 12.36
C GLY A 27 4.87 -11.80 13.57
N HIS A 28 5.51 -11.14 14.54
CA HIS A 28 4.80 -10.50 15.66
C HIS A 28 3.84 -9.41 15.17
N ILE A 29 4.33 -8.48 14.33
CA ILE A 29 3.48 -7.43 13.74
C ILE A 29 2.36 -8.03 12.90
N TYR A 30 2.66 -9.00 12.06
CA TYR A 30 1.68 -9.67 11.22
C TYR A 30 0.52 -10.26 12.04
N ASN A 31 0.83 -11.01 13.10
CA ASN A 31 -0.19 -11.59 13.97
C ASN A 31 -0.98 -10.52 14.74
N LYS A 32 -0.31 -9.48 15.20
CA LYS A 32 -0.94 -8.36 15.89
C LYS A 32 -1.92 -7.63 14.98
N PHE A 33 -1.53 -7.33 13.75
CA PHE A 33 -2.40 -6.68 12.76
C PHE A 33 -3.63 -7.55 12.44
N GLY A 34 -3.47 -8.88 12.31
CA GLY A 34 -4.59 -9.77 12.13
C GLY A 34 -5.62 -9.67 13.26
N THR A 35 -5.16 -9.57 14.50
CA THR A 35 -6.02 -9.36 15.68
C THR A 35 -6.72 -8.00 15.65
N GLU A 36 -6.01 -6.95 15.26
CA GLU A 36 -6.60 -5.61 15.13
C GLU A 36 -7.70 -5.59 14.05
N VAL A 37 -7.51 -6.27 12.93
CA VAL A 37 -8.56 -6.37 11.89
C VAL A 37 -9.83 -6.99 12.48
N ASP A 38 -9.72 -8.08 13.25
CA ASP A 38 -10.89 -8.72 13.88
C ASP A 38 -11.60 -7.82 14.89
N SER A 39 -10.90 -6.87 15.47
CA SER A 39 -11.46 -5.95 16.46
C SER A 39 -12.21 -4.75 15.87
N HIS A 40 -12.04 -4.49 14.56
CA HIS A 40 -12.62 -3.33 13.88
C HIS A 40 -13.68 -3.74 12.84
N GLU A 41 -14.92 -3.27 13.02
CA GLU A 41 -16.06 -3.64 12.16
C GLU A 41 -15.86 -3.25 10.69
N SER A 42 -15.31 -2.06 10.45
CA SER A 42 -15.03 -1.57 9.09
C SER A 42 -14.00 -2.44 8.36
N LEU A 43 -12.91 -2.83 9.04
CA LEU A 43 -11.87 -3.67 8.45
C LEU A 43 -12.38 -5.10 8.20
N THR A 44 -13.17 -5.64 9.14
CA THR A 44 -13.83 -6.94 8.99
C THR A 44 -14.80 -6.92 7.81
N LEU A 45 -15.61 -5.87 7.68
CA LEU A 45 -16.51 -5.70 6.53
C LEU A 45 -15.75 -5.64 5.21
N HIS A 46 -14.67 -4.83 5.15
CA HIS A 46 -13.83 -4.75 3.96
C HIS A 46 -13.27 -6.13 3.58
N CYS A 47 -12.70 -6.85 4.56
CA CYS A 47 -12.18 -8.21 4.38
C CYS A 47 -13.25 -9.16 3.81
N GLN A 48 -14.46 -9.13 4.34
CA GLN A 48 -15.59 -9.95 3.86
C GLN A 48 -15.93 -9.62 2.41
N VAL A 49 -16.10 -8.34 2.07
CA VAL A 49 -16.49 -7.91 0.73
C VAL A 49 -15.42 -8.31 -0.31
N ILE A 50 -14.13 -8.05 -0.06
CA ILE A 50 -13.07 -8.39 -1.02
C ILE A 50 -12.91 -9.91 -1.18
N THR A 51 -13.13 -10.68 -0.11
CA THR A 51 -13.05 -12.16 -0.16
C THR A 51 -14.24 -12.75 -0.91
N GLU A 52 -15.46 -12.33 -0.58
CA GLU A 52 -16.71 -12.82 -1.21
C GLU A 52 -16.72 -12.56 -2.71
N HIS A 53 -16.24 -11.38 -3.13
CA HIS A 53 -16.30 -10.96 -4.52
C HIS A 53 -14.96 -11.12 -5.27
N LYS A 54 -13.91 -11.68 -4.64
CA LYS A 54 -12.57 -11.90 -5.22
C LYS A 54 -11.97 -10.61 -5.79
N LEU A 55 -11.98 -9.55 -4.96
CA LEU A 55 -11.53 -8.21 -5.36
C LEU A 55 -10.12 -7.88 -4.90
N ALA A 56 -9.43 -8.78 -4.21
CA ALA A 56 -8.04 -8.58 -3.80
C ALA A 56 -7.35 -9.93 -3.57
N PHE A 57 -6.02 -9.90 -3.56
CA PHE A 57 -5.15 -11.00 -3.15
C PHE A 57 -4.54 -10.80 -1.76
N GLY A 58 -4.68 -9.59 -1.19
CA GLY A 58 -4.03 -9.21 0.06
C GLY A 58 -4.44 -10.08 1.24
N GLU A 59 -3.48 -10.31 2.11
CA GLU A 59 -3.67 -11.07 3.34
C GLU A 59 -4.36 -10.21 4.41
N LYS A 60 -5.24 -10.82 5.21
CA LYS A 60 -6.03 -10.11 6.22
C LYS A 60 -5.24 -9.14 7.11
N PRO A 61 -4.03 -9.45 7.64
CA PRO A 61 -3.27 -8.52 8.47
C PRO A 61 -2.95 -7.19 7.81
N PHE A 62 -2.78 -7.16 6.48
CA PHE A 62 -2.44 -5.93 5.76
C PHE A 62 -3.55 -4.88 5.81
N LEU A 63 -4.78 -5.28 6.08
CA LEU A 63 -5.90 -4.34 6.19
C LEU A 63 -5.70 -3.33 7.33
N TYR A 64 -4.99 -3.71 8.43
CA TYR A 64 -4.69 -2.77 9.52
C TYR A 64 -3.54 -1.81 9.22
N LEU A 65 -2.66 -2.14 8.25
CA LEU A 65 -1.60 -1.23 7.81
C LEU A 65 -2.17 0.09 7.30
N TRP A 66 -3.27 0.05 6.56
CA TRP A 66 -3.80 1.24 5.86
C TRP A 66 -4.36 2.32 6.79
N PRO A 67 -5.18 2.03 7.81
CA PRO A 67 -5.55 3.06 8.78
C PRO A 67 -4.32 3.62 9.54
N LEU A 68 -3.26 2.84 9.78
CA LEU A 68 -2.00 3.36 10.33
C LEU A 68 -1.37 4.38 9.37
N ILE A 69 -1.25 4.06 8.08
CA ILE A 69 -0.71 4.98 7.05
C ILE A 69 -1.59 6.23 6.94
N VAL A 70 -2.91 6.08 6.81
CA VAL A 70 -3.86 7.22 6.72
C VAL A 70 -3.78 8.12 7.95
N SER A 71 -3.52 7.58 9.14
CA SER A 71 -3.35 8.37 10.36
C SER A 71 -2.17 9.35 10.28
N GLN A 72 -1.14 9.05 9.48
CA GLN A 72 0.06 9.88 9.31
C GLN A 72 -0.09 10.93 8.20
N ILE A 73 -1.03 10.76 7.26
CA ILE A 73 -1.29 11.72 6.19
C ILE A 73 -1.99 12.95 6.78
N PRO A 74 -1.61 14.19 6.43
CA PRO A 74 -2.32 15.38 6.91
C PRO A 74 -3.74 15.47 6.33
N ASP A 75 -4.58 16.32 6.89
CA ASP A 75 -5.90 16.63 6.33
C ASP A 75 -5.77 17.23 4.94
N ASN A 76 -6.63 16.81 4.01
CA ASN A 76 -6.53 17.10 2.57
C ASN A 76 -5.21 16.62 1.93
N GLY A 77 -4.53 15.66 2.57
CA GLY A 77 -3.33 15.04 2.01
C GLY A 77 -3.64 14.14 0.83
N LYS A 78 -2.58 13.73 0.14
CA LYS A 78 -2.65 12.92 -1.08
C LYS A 78 -1.98 11.56 -0.89
N PHE A 79 -2.71 10.52 -1.23
CA PHE A 79 -2.23 9.14 -1.31
C PHE A 79 -2.18 8.69 -2.77
N LEU A 80 -1.14 7.98 -3.17
CA LEU A 80 -1.02 7.36 -4.49
C LEU A 80 -0.79 5.87 -4.35
N GLU A 81 -1.55 5.07 -5.10
CA GLU A 81 -1.29 3.65 -5.34
C GLU A 81 -0.82 3.46 -6.79
N ILE A 82 0.34 2.84 -6.99
CA ILE A 82 0.86 2.42 -8.29
C ILE A 82 0.62 0.91 -8.41
N GLY A 83 -0.22 0.51 -9.37
CA GLY A 83 -0.66 -0.88 -9.47
C GLY A 83 -1.98 -1.13 -8.75
N VAL A 84 -3.04 -0.50 -9.21
CA VAL A 84 -4.39 -0.75 -8.70
C VAL A 84 -5.00 -1.94 -9.43
N TYR A 85 -5.20 -3.02 -8.73
CA TYR A 85 -5.93 -4.18 -9.26
C TYR A 85 -7.43 -3.89 -9.37
N LYS A 86 -8.20 -4.19 -8.35
CA LYS A 86 -9.65 -3.98 -8.28
C LYS A 86 -10.04 -2.97 -7.19
N GLY A 87 -9.09 -2.13 -6.77
CA GLY A 87 -9.33 -0.98 -5.92
C GLY A 87 -9.42 -1.26 -4.42
N SER A 88 -8.95 -2.41 -3.94
CA SER A 88 -9.04 -2.78 -2.52
C SER A 88 -8.37 -1.73 -1.63
N ILE A 89 -7.16 -1.30 -1.96
CA ILE A 89 -6.41 -0.37 -1.12
C ILE A 89 -6.94 1.06 -1.26
N LEU A 90 -7.34 1.49 -2.46
CA LEU A 90 -8.02 2.78 -2.63
C LEU A 90 -9.31 2.86 -1.79
N ALA A 91 -10.13 1.81 -1.81
CA ALA A 91 -11.36 1.76 -1.00
C ALA A 91 -11.05 1.75 0.50
N LEU A 92 -10.04 0.99 0.92
CA LEU A 92 -9.64 0.88 2.33
C LEU A 92 -9.06 2.19 2.88
N THR A 93 -8.25 2.91 2.09
CA THR A 93 -7.74 4.23 2.48
C THR A 93 -8.87 5.26 2.59
N GLN A 94 -9.84 5.27 1.65
CA GLN A 94 -11.01 6.14 1.73
C GLN A 94 -11.94 5.78 2.89
N MET A 95 -12.13 4.49 3.17
CA MET A 95 -12.90 4.02 4.33
C MET A 95 -12.24 4.46 5.64
N SER A 96 -10.94 4.28 5.76
CA SER A 96 -10.16 4.72 6.93
C SER A 96 -10.24 6.23 7.12
N ALA A 97 -10.07 7.00 6.04
CA ALA A 97 -10.16 8.46 6.07
C ALA A 97 -11.55 8.93 6.51
N LYS A 98 -12.62 8.34 5.96
CA LYS A 98 -14.01 8.61 6.34
C LYS A 98 -14.26 8.33 7.82
N GLU A 99 -13.83 7.18 8.34
CA GLU A 99 -14.04 6.79 9.74
C GLU A 99 -13.25 7.67 10.71
N LEU A 100 -12.06 8.11 10.32
CA LEU A 100 -11.20 9.02 11.09
C LEU A 100 -11.60 10.50 10.96
N GLY A 101 -12.57 10.84 10.10
CA GLY A 101 -12.97 12.22 9.83
C GLY A 101 -11.86 13.04 9.16
N LYS A 102 -10.97 12.40 8.41
CA LYS A 102 -9.84 13.03 7.72
C LYS A 102 -10.12 13.15 6.22
N PRO A 103 -10.25 14.35 5.65
CA PRO A 103 -10.31 14.50 4.20
C PRO A 103 -9.02 13.98 3.54
N LEU A 104 -9.15 13.08 2.57
CA LEU A 104 -8.05 12.46 1.84
C LEU A 104 -8.40 12.41 0.35
N ILE A 105 -7.44 12.70 -0.52
CA ILE A 105 -7.56 12.45 -1.96
C ILE A 105 -6.68 11.26 -2.29
N SER A 106 -7.28 10.20 -2.81
CA SER A 106 -6.57 9.01 -3.26
C SER A 106 -6.40 9.03 -4.78
N TYR A 107 -5.22 8.65 -5.24
CA TYR A 107 -4.89 8.49 -6.65
C TYR A 107 -4.53 7.04 -6.92
N GLY A 108 -5.02 6.51 -8.04
CA GLY A 108 -4.68 5.16 -8.49
C GLY A 108 -4.08 5.20 -9.88
N LEU A 109 -2.82 4.78 -10.04
CA LEU A 109 -2.16 4.63 -11.32
C LEU A 109 -2.30 3.18 -11.77
N THR A 110 -3.00 2.95 -12.89
CA THR A 110 -3.33 1.59 -13.35
C THR A 110 -3.73 1.58 -14.83
N PRO A 111 -3.38 0.53 -15.60
CA PRO A 111 -3.88 0.37 -16.95
C PRO A 111 -5.37 -0.01 -17.01
N LEU A 112 -6.04 -0.24 -15.88
CA LEU A 112 -7.43 -0.74 -15.76
C LEU A 112 -7.68 -2.07 -16.49
N SER A 113 -6.62 -2.82 -16.72
CA SER A 113 -6.65 -4.12 -17.39
C SER A 113 -5.55 -5.02 -16.86
N ASN A 114 -5.70 -6.33 -17.12
CA ASN A 114 -4.63 -7.28 -16.82
C ASN A 114 -3.50 -7.13 -17.84
N VAL A 115 -2.38 -6.56 -17.42
CA VAL A 115 -1.16 -6.56 -18.24
C VAL A 115 -0.30 -7.78 -17.93
N GLY A 116 -0.37 -8.26 -16.68
CA GLY A 116 0.43 -9.41 -16.22
C GLY A 116 1.93 -9.18 -16.24
N ASP A 117 2.65 -10.04 -15.58
CA ASP A 117 4.10 -10.15 -15.62
C ASP A 117 4.52 -11.62 -15.45
N LYS A 118 5.82 -11.89 -15.30
CA LYS A 118 6.32 -13.26 -15.13
C LYS A 118 5.90 -13.95 -13.82
N TYR A 119 5.41 -13.19 -12.84
CA TYR A 119 5.00 -13.68 -11.53
C TYR A 119 3.49 -13.79 -11.41
N SER A 120 2.74 -12.95 -12.13
CA SER A 120 1.29 -12.83 -11.98
C SER A 120 0.59 -12.83 -13.34
N ASN A 121 -0.45 -13.63 -13.44
CA ASN A 121 -1.36 -13.64 -14.59
C ASN A 121 -2.79 -13.57 -14.04
N TYR A 122 -3.29 -12.36 -13.91
CA TYR A 122 -4.60 -12.11 -13.34
C TYR A 122 -5.70 -12.41 -14.35
N MET A 123 -6.89 -12.75 -13.83
CA MET A 123 -8.07 -12.90 -14.70
C MET A 123 -8.45 -11.56 -15.32
N GLU A 124 -8.74 -11.58 -16.62
CA GLU A 124 -9.32 -10.41 -17.30
C GLU A 124 -10.66 -10.06 -16.64
N SER A 125 -10.81 -8.80 -16.27
CA SER A 125 -12.07 -8.20 -15.87
C SER A 125 -12.02 -6.70 -16.16
N ASP A 126 -13.18 -6.05 -16.11
CA ASP A 126 -13.27 -4.60 -16.13
C ASP A 126 -12.91 -4.05 -14.75
N TYR A 127 -11.64 -3.74 -14.51
CA TYR A 127 -11.18 -3.22 -13.21
C TYR A 127 -11.83 -1.88 -12.84
N GLY A 128 -12.21 -1.06 -13.80
CA GLY A 128 -12.96 0.17 -13.52
C GLY A 128 -14.33 -0.12 -12.91
N SER A 129 -15.05 -1.11 -13.47
CA SER A 129 -16.31 -1.60 -12.90
C SER A 129 -16.11 -2.27 -11.55
N ASP A 130 -15.06 -3.06 -11.36
CA ASP A 130 -14.74 -3.72 -10.08
C ASP A 130 -14.45 -2.66 -8.98
N ILE A 131 -13.69 -1.62 -9.28
CA ILE A 131 -13.42 -0.49 -8.36
C ILE A 131 -14.74 0.19 -7.97
N SER A 132 -15.56 0.55 -8.96
CA SER A 132 -16.85 1.21 -8.73
C SER A 132 -17.80 0.35 -7.89
N PHE A 133 -17.84 -0.95 -8.15
CA PHE A 133 -18.62 -1.93 -7.40
C PHE A 133 -18.15 -2.02 -5.94
N LEU A 134 -16.84 -2.07 -5.68
CA LEU A 134 -16.28 -2.13 -4.33
C LEU A 134 -16.64 -0.89 -3.52
N PHE A 135 -16.47 0.31 -4.12
CA PHE A 135 -16.85 1.57 -3.47
C PHE A 135 -18.35 1.60 -3.13
N TYR A 136 -19.20 1.15 -4.05
CA TYR A 136 -20.66 1.03 -3.81
C TYR A 136 -20.95 0.07 -2.64
N LYS A 137 -20.35 -1.13 -2.63
CA LYS A 137 -20.56 -2.14 -1.57
C LYS A 137 -20.15 -1.64 -0.19
N LEU A 138 -19.10 -0.82 -0.11
CA LEU A 138 -18.60 -0.24 1.14
C LEU A 138 -19.25 1.12 1.48
N ASN A 139 -20.24 1.56 0.71
CA ASN A 139 -20.89 2.86 0.87
C ASN A 139 -19.89 4.02 0.95
N LEU A 140 -18.93 4.03 0.01
CA LEU A 140 -17.91 5.06 -0.13
C LEU A 140 -18.21 5.98 -1.31
N ASN A 141 -17.83 7.27 -1.17
CA ASN A 141 -17.87 8.20 -2.29
C ASN A 141 -16.60 8.07 -3.12
N ILE A 142 -16.75 7.79 -4.43
CA ILE A 142 -15.63 7.64 -5.36
C ILE A 142 -15.04 8.99 -5.82
N GLU A 143 -15.74 10.11 -5.62
CA GLU A 143 -15.31 11.44 -6.09
C GLU A 143 -13.95 11.89 -5.52
N ASN A 144 -13.56 11.36 -4.36
CA ASN A 144 -12.27 11.62 -3.75
C ASN A 144 -11.17 10.66 -4.23
N THR A 145 -11.47 9.86 -5.28
CA THR A 145 -10.53 8.90 -5.87
C THR A 145 -10.35 9.22 -7.35
N ILE A 146 -9.12 9.51 -7.74
CA ILE A 146 -8.76 9.90 -9.10
C ILE A 146 -7.93 8.77 -9.72
N ILE A 147 -8.40 8.22 -10.84
CA ILE A 147 -7.66 7.21 -11.58
C ILE A 147 -6.79 7.91 -12.65
N ILE A 148 -5.52 7.56 -12.67
CA ILE A 148 -4.55 7.92 -13.72
C ILE A 148 -4.38 6.68 -14.60
N PRO A 149 -5.04 6.62 -15.77
CA PRO A 149 -5.01 5.42 -16.60
C PRO A 149 -3.70 5.29 -17.35
N GLY A 150 -3.11 4.09 -17.37
CA GLY A 150 -1.91 3.73 -18.11
C GLY A 150 -0.86 3.02 -17.27
N LEU A 151 0.29 2.77 -17.90
CA LEU A 151 1.42 2.10 -17.24
C LEU A 151 2.35 3.14 -16.61
N SER A 152 2.89 2.83 -15.45
CA SER A 152 3.87 3.67 -14.76
C SER A 152 5.18 3.86 -15.54
N THR A 153 5.43 3.01 -16.54
CA THR A 153 6.57 3.10 -17.44
C THR A 153 6.37 4.14 -18.56
N ASP A 154 5.13 4.50 -18.88
CA ASP A 154 4.81 5.43 -19.96
C ASP A 154 5.13 6.87 -19.57
N LEU A 155 5.77 7.62 -20.48
CA LEU A 155 6.22 8.97 -20.19
C LEU A 155 5.03 9.92 -19.89
N GLU A 156 3.97 9.85 -20.66
CA GLU A 156 2.78 10.69 -20.48
C GLU A 156 2.09 10.43 -19.13
N VAL A 157 2.05 9.17 -18.70
CA VAL A 157 1.49 8.76 -17.41
C VAL A 157 2.36 9.24 -16.25
N LYS A 158 3.70 9.19 -16.39
CA LYS A 158 4.62 9.77 -15.43
C LYS A 158 4.42 11.26 -15.25
N GLU A 159 4.29 12.01 -16.34
CA GLU A 159 4.06 13.44 -16.26
C GLU A 159 2.69 13.75 -15.63
N ALA A 160 1.62 13.06 -16.04
CA ALA A 160 0.31 13.20 -15.43
C ALA A 160 0.34 12.90 -13.92
N THR A 161 1.11 11.89 -13.49
CA THR A 161 1.28 11.53 -12.07
C THR A 161 2.04 12.63 -11.32
N LYS A 162 3.08 13.23 -11.91
CA LYS A 162 3.83 14.34 -11.32
C LYS A 162 2.95 15.59 -11.16
N ASP A 163 2.14 15.92 -12.16
CA ASP A 163 1.25 17.08 -12.13
C ASP A 163 0.21 17.00 -11.01
N GLN A 164 -0.20 15.80 -10.63
CA GLN A 164 -1.10 15.57 -9.49
C GLN A 164 -0.37 15.61 -8.13
N GLY A 165 0.93 15.46 -8.12
CA GLY A 165 1.75 15.47 -6.89
C GLY A 165 1.89 16.86 -6.25
N PRO A 166 2.78 17.02 -5.24
CA PRO A 166 3.44 15.93 -4.55
C PRO A 166 2.52 15.18 -3.57
N TYR A 167 2.86 13.91 -3.28
CA TYR A 167 2.06 13.01 -2.43
C TYR A 167 2.62 12.91 -1.02
N ASP A 168 1.73 12.65 -0.05
CA ASP A 168 2.09 12.43 1.36
C ASP A 168 2.43 10.97 1.63
N ALA A 169 1.81 10.04 0.89
CA ALA A 169 2.16 8.63 0.91
C ALA A 169 2.03 8.02 -0.49
N VAL A 170 2.92 7.11 -0.84
CA VAL A 170 2.90 6.34 -2.10
C VAL A 170 3.03 4.86 -1.78
N TYR A 171 2.17 4.06 -2.36
CA TYR A 171 2.20 2.60 -2.34
C TYR A 171 2.58 2.09 -3.72
N ILE A 172 3.59 1.23 -3.79
CA ILE A 172 4.02 0.55 -5.02
C ILE A 172 3.61 -0.92 -4.91
N ASP A 173 2.67 -1.31 -5.77
CA ASP A 173 2.09 -2.65 -5.92
C ASP A 173 1.82 -2.93 -7.40
N GLY A 174 2.77 -2.54 -8.25
CA GLY A 174 2.70 -2.65 -9.71
C GLY A 174 3.32 -3.93 -10.24
N GLY A 175 4.01 -3.83 -11.38
CA GLY A 175 4.75 -4.99 -11.94
C GLY A 175 5.91 -5.42 -11.05
N HIS A 176 6.11 -6.73 -10.92
CA HIS A 176 7.05 -7.33 -9.97
C HIS A 176 8.44 -7.59 -10.55
N ASP A 177 8.69 -7.26 -11.82
CA ASP A 177 10.02 -7.39 -12.39
C ASP A 177 10.94 -6.24 -11.94
N TYR A 178 12.24 -6.54 -11.82
CA TYR A 178 13.24 -5.62 -11.26
C TYR A 178 13.22 -4.22 -11.90
N GLU A 179 13.14 -4.13 -13.23
CA GLU A 179 13.21 -2.87 -13.96
C GLU A 179 11.96 -2.01 -13.72
N THR A 180 10.78 -2.62 -13.67
CA THR A 180 9.52 -1.92 -13.37
C THR A 180 9.55 -1.38 -11.93
N VAL A 181 10.00 -2.19 -10.97
CA VAL A 181 10.11 -1.76 -9.57
C VAL A 181 11.08 -0.58 -9.42
N ILE A 182 12.24 -0.62 -10.08
CA ILE A 182 13.18 0.51 -10.08
C ILE A 182 12.56 1.76 -10.69
N ASN A 183 11.85 1.62 -11.82
CA ASN A 183 11.14 2.72 -12.47
C ASN A 183 10.11 3.38 -11.54
N ASP A 184 9.28 2.59 -10.88
CA ASP A 184 8.24 3.08 -9.97
C ASP A 184 8.84 3.74 -8.73
N ARG A 185 9.94 3.19 -8.24
CA ARG A 185 10.69 3.76 -7.14
C ARG A 185 11.33 5.11 -7.53
N GLU A 186 11.90 5.24 -8.75
CA GLU A 186 12.46 6.49 -9.25
C GLU A 186 11.39 7.56 -9.49
N LEU A 187 10.21 7.17 -9.99
CA LEU A 187 9.06 8.06 -10.10
C LEU A 187 8.67 8.56 -8.70
N THR A 188 8.52 7.63 -7.75
CA THR A 188 8.17 7.94 -6.35
C THR A 188 9.14 8.92 -5.71
N ASP A 189 10.45 8.79 -5.97
CA ASP A 189 11.45 9.70 -5.42
C ASP A 189 11.22 11.17 -5.85
N LYS A 190 10.64 11.37 -7.03
CA LYS A 190 10.36 12.71 -7.57
C LYS A 190 9.05 13.31 -7.05
N ILE A 191 8.08 12.46 -6.67
CA ILE A 191 6.70 12.87 -6.35
C ILE A 191 6.35 12.76 -4.88
N LEU A 192 7.09 11.99 -4.08
CA LEU A 192 6.86 11.85 -2.65
C LEU A 192 7.47 13.03 -1.91
N LYS A 193 6.68 13.67 -1.05
CA LYS A 193 7.14 14.77 -0.19
C LYS A 193 8.27 14.34 0.74
N PRO A 194 9.19 15.24 1.10
CA PRO A 194 10.00 15.06 2.30
C PRO A 194 9.11 14.81 3.53
N GLY A 195 9.46 13.83 4.35
CA GLY A 195 8.61 13.37 5.47
C GLY A 195 7.49 12.41 5.08
N GLY A 196 7.22 12.22 3.78
CA GLY A 196 6.20 11.31 3.27
C GLY A 196 6.56 9.83 3.42
N LEU A 197 5.56 8.96 3.29
CA LEU A 197 5.69 7.53 3.45
C LEU A 197 5.73 6.82 2.10
N LEU A 198 6.70 5.92 1.93
CA LEU A 198 6.76 4.94 0.84
C LEU A 198 6.42 3.57 1.40
N ILE A 199 5.45 2.91 0.80
CA ILE A 199 5.08 1.53 1.10
C ILE A 199 5.38 0.68 -0.14
N MET A 200 6.07 -0.45 0.05
CA MET A 200 6.37 -1.40 -1.02
C MET A 200 5.69 -2.72 -0.73
N ASP A 201 4.91 -3.21 -1.68
CA ASP A 201 4.40 -4.58 -1.64
C ASP A 201 5.48 -5.59 -2.04
N ASP A 202 5.25 -6.86 -1.76
CA ASP A 202 6.11 -7.99 -2.15
C ASP A 202 7.59 -7.89 -1.76
N ALA A 203 7.92 -7.15 -0.73
CA ALA A 203 9.24 -6.60 -0.45
C ALA A 203 10.10 -7.41 0.54
N SER A 204 9.59 -8.52 1.09
CA SER A 204 10.22 -9.21 2.23
C SER A 204 10.91 -10.53 1.89
N SER A 205 11.04 -10.91 0.62
CA SER A 205 11.59 -12.22 0.23
C SER A 205 13.06 -12.43 0.66
N LEU A 206 13.82 -11.34 0.88
CA LEU A 206 15.19 -11.41 1.40
C LEU A 206 15.28 -11.47 2.93
N LEU A 207 14.16 -11.36 3.65
CA LEU A 207 14.14 -11.56 5.10
C LEU A 207 14.28 -13.04 5.50
N ASN A 208 14.41 -13.97 4.51
CA ASN A 208 14.47 -15.41 4.75
C ASN A 208 13.34 -15.88 5.67
N LEU A 209 12.12 -15.41 5.40
CA LEU A 209 10.95 -15.82 6.16
C LEU A 209 10.91 -17.34 6.21
N SER A 210 10.91 -17.92 7.40
CA SER A 210 10.94 -19.35 7.58
C SER A 210 9.64 -19.98 7.06
N LYS A 211 9.67 -21.30 6.86
CA LYS A 211 8.46 -22.06 6.50
C LYS A 211 7.33 -21.93 7.54
N ASN A 212 7.63 -21.38 8.69
CA ASN A 212 6.67 -21.15 9.79
C ASN A 212 6.13 -19.71 9.81
N HIS A 213 6.66 -18.81 8.97
CA HIS A 213 6.08 -17.46 8.83
C HIS A 213 4.71 -17.59 8.17
N PRO A 214 3.65 -17.01 8.74
CA PRO A 214 2.29 -17.25 8.27
C PRO A 214 1.95 -16.59 6.93
N GLY A 215 2.79 -15.66 6.43
CA GLY A 215 2.48 -14.85 5.25
C GLY A 215 3.33 -15.21 4.02
N PHE A 216 2.87 -14.74 2.87
CA PHE A 216 3.64 -14.77 1.62
C PHE A 216 4.87 -13.85 1.74
N PRO A 217 6.07 -14.28 1.30
CA PRO A 217 7.29 -13.48 1.47
C PRO A 217 7.46 -12.35 0.44
N GLY A 218 6.62 -12.30 -0.59
CA GLY A 218 6.79 -11.41 -1.73
C GLY A 218 7.65 -12.01 -2.85
N HIS A 219 8.05 -11.18 -3.78
CA HIS A 219 8.77 -11.57 -4.99
C HIS A 219 10.26 -11.24 -4.91
N ALA A 220 11.09 -12.15 -5.45
CA ALA A 220 12.54 -12.02 -5.36
C ALA A 220 13.07 -10.75 -6.06
N ASP A 221 12.54 -10.41 -7.24
CA ASP A 221 12.99 -9.24 -8.01
C ASP A 221 12.63 -7.92 -7.30
N VAL A 222 11.46 -7.87 -6.62
CA VAL A 222 11.07 -6.70 -5.80
C VAL A 222 12.07 -6.53 -4.65
N ALA A 223 12.35 -7.60 -3.91
CA ALA A 223 13.30 -7.56 -2.81
C ALA A 223 14.74 -7.24 -3.28
N LEU A 224 15.15 -7.70 -4.47
CA LEU A 224 16.43 -7.34 -5.08
C LEU A 224 16.51 -5.85 -5.43
N ALA A 225 15.45 -5.29 -6.03
CA ALA A 225 15.39 -3.87 -6.36
C ALA A 225 15.49 -3.00 -5.11
N ILE A 226 14.80 -3.38 -4.02
CA ILE A 226 14.88 -2.67 -2.74
C ILE A 226 16.28 -2.73 -2.17
N ARG A 227 16.92 -3.91 -2.12
CA ARG A 227 18.28 -4.08 -1.62
C ARG A 227 19.30 -3.26 -2.42
N ASP A 228 19.12 -3.20 -3.74
CA ASP A 228 20.11 -2.59 -4.62
C ASP A 228 19.93 -1.07 -4.73
N ASP A 229 18.75 -0.54 -4.49
CA ASP A 229 18.46 0.89 -4.49
C ASP A 229 18.07 1.43 -3.10
N LEU A 230 16.88 1.11 -2.62
CA LEU A 230 16.25 1.78 -1.48
C LEU A 230 17.01 1.58 -0.16
N ASP A 231 17.51 0.38 0.11
CA ASP A 231 18.26 0.07 1.34
C ASP A 231 19.65 0.76 1.38
N LYS A 232 20.14 1.26 0.24
CA LYS A 232 21.41 2.02 0.16
C LYS A 232 21.22 3.53 0.27
N ARG A 233 19.96 4.01 0.25
CA ARG A 233 19.66 5.43 0.24
C ARG A 233 19.65 6.02 1.65
N GLN A 234 20.45 7.05 1.87
CA GLN A 234 20.50 7.77 3.14
C GLN A 234 19.30 8.70 3.37
N ASN A 235 18.58 9.04 2.32
CA ASN A 235 17.37 9.88 2.40
C ASN A 235 16.08 9.10 2.64
N TYR A 236 16.15 7.79 2.92
CA TYR A 236 15.04 6.96 3.36
C TYR A 236 15.38 6.22 4.64
N LYS A 237 14.41 6.17 5.56
CA LYS A 237 14.50 5.37 6.78
C LYS A 237 13.44 4.27 6.72
N HIS A 238 13.87 3.00 6.77
CA HIS A 238 12.96 1.88 6.96
C HIS A 238 12.34 1.97 8.35
N LEU A 239 11.01 1.88 8.44
CA LEU A 239 10.27 2.03 9.69
C LEU A 239 9.86 0.69 10.28
N PHE A 240 9.16 -0.13 9.51
CA PHE A 240 8.72 -1.48 9.90
C PHE A 240 8.22 -2.26 8.68
N ALA A 241 7.92 -3.55 8.88
CA ALA A 241 7.25 -4.40 7.90
C ALA A 241 6.11 -5.18 8.55
N CYS A 242 5.09 -5.49 7.76
CA CYS A 242 4.04 -6.44 8.07
C CYS A 242 3.96 -7.46 6.94
N GLY A 243 4.38 -8.70 7.17
CA GLY A 243 4.50 -9.69 6.11
C GLY A 243 5.43 -9.20 5.00
N HIS A 244 4.97 -9.20 3.77
CA HIS A 244 5.72 -8.72 2.61
C HIS A 244 5.61 -7.21 2.37
N ASN A 245 4.69 -6.51 3.03
CA ASN A 245 4.60 -5.04 2.97
C ASN A 245 5.65 -4.39 3.86
N ARG A 246 6.46 -3.51 3.31
CA ARG A 246 7.48 -2.74 4.04
C ARG A 246 7.23 -1.24 3.92
N VAL A 247 7.53 -0.50 4.99
CA VAL A 247 7.25 0.95 5.10
C VAL A 247 8.53 1.73 5.33
N TRP A 248 8.74 2.77 4.53
CA TRP A 248 9.83 3.73 4.68
C TRP A 248 9.31 5.15 4.84
N LYS A 249 10.11 5.98 5.45
CA LYS A 249 9.91 7.43 5.50
C LYS A 249 11.00 8.11 4.68
N LYS A 250 10.62 9.01 3.76
CA LYS A 250 11.54 9.90 3.09
C LYS A 250 11.99 10.99 4.07
N LEU A 251 13.29 11.12 4.27
CA LEU A 251 13.87 12.09 5.19
C LEU A 251 13.94 13.49 4.54
N ASN A 252 13.90 14.52 5.36
CA ASN A 252 14.24 15.87 4.91
C ASN A 252 15.74 15.89 4.55
N GLN A 253 16.07 16.38 3.37
CA GLN A 253 17.46 16.65 3.00
C GLN A 253 17.95 17.89 3.71
#